data_1de93bcb9cfd083c740c1f3a543dd2ee
#
_entry.id   1de93bcb9cfd083c740c1f3a543dd2ee
#
_cell.length_a   1.000
_cell.length_b   1.000
_cell.length_c   1.000
_cell.angle_alpha   90.00
_cell.angle_beta   90.00
_cell.angle_gamma   90.00
#
_symmetry.space_group_name_H-M   'P 1'
#
loop_
_entity.id
_entity.type
_entity.pdbx_description
1 polymer ?
#
loop_
_entity_poly.entity_id
_entity_poly.type
_entity_poly.pdbx_seq_one_letter_code
_entity_poly.pdbx_strand_id
1 'polypeptide(L)'
;SKDTIVATVMSNLGLHKYAEKNGLKLEQTQVGDRYVLEEMLKNEYNLGGEQSGHIILLDYNPTGDGILTSIMLIQAVLESNKKASEIAEIIKLYPQVLVNAKVNSEKKYDYDKNDDIQNAIKELEKEFAGNGRVLIRPSGTEPLVRVMIEGENQQYITKKAKEIAELIEKNMM
;
A
#
# COMPACT_ATOMS: atom_id res chain seq x y z
N SER A 1 -1.36 -17.36 -11.79
CA SER A 1 -2.62 -16.86 -12.37
C SER A 1 -2.38 -15.51 -13.04
N LYS A 2 -2.87 -15.33 -14.26
CA LYS A 2 -2.68 -14.09 -15.04
C LYS A 2 -3.58 -12.94 -14.57
N ASP A 3 -4.54 -13.21 -13.70
CA ASP A 3 -5.53 -12.21 -13.24
C ASP A 3 -5.24 -11.68 -11.83
N THR A 4 -4.06 -11.95 -11.31
CA THR A 4 -3.68 -11.56 -9.95
C THR A 4 -2.38 -10.74 -9.98
N ILE A 5 -2.40 -9.61 -9.29
CA ILE A 5 -1.24 -8.78 -9.01
C ILE A 5 -0.89 -8.96 -7.53
N VAL A 6 0.39 -9.18 -7.22
CA VAL A 6 0.87 -9.22 -5.84
C VAL A 6 1.55 -7.90 -5.52
N ALA A 7 1.10 -7.22 -4.47
CA ALA A 7 1.65 -5.94 -4.06
C ALA A 7 1.78 -5.88 -2.53
N THR A 8 2.46 -4.86 -2.02
CA THR A 8 2.55 -4.69 -0.56
C THR A 8 1.36 -3.88 -0.02
N VAL A 9 1.12 -3.98 1.27
CA VAL A 9 0.12 -3.15 1.97
C VAL A 9 0.36 -1.65 1.82
N MET A 10 1.55 -1.23 1.37
CA MET A 10 1.88 0.18 1.12
C MET A 10 1.50 0.65 -0.29
N SER A 11 1.10 -0.24 -1.19
CA SER A 11 0.68 0.14 -2.53
C SER A 11 -0.55 1.04 -2.47
N ASN A 12 -0.55 2.09 -3.28
CA ASN A 12 -1.57 3.14 -3.25
C ASN A 12 -3.00 2.59 -3.46
N LEU A 13 -3.99 3.19 -2.78
CA LEU A 13 -5.40 2.83 -2.93
C LEU A 13 -5.87 2.85 -4.39
N GLY A 14 -5.25 3.67 -5.23
CA GLY A 14 -5.52 3.69 -6.67
C GLY A 14 -5.28 2.36 -7.36
N LEU A 15 -4.27 1.58 -6.93
CA LEU A 15 -4.04 0.24 -7.46
C LEU A 15 -5.18 -0.72 -7.08
N HIS A 16 -5.70 -0.63 -5.85
CA HIS A 16 -6.86 -1.42 -5.42
C HIS A 16 -8.09 -1.13 -6.26
N LYS A 17 -8.40 0.15 -6.44
CA LYS A 17 -9.53 0.59 -7.27
C LYS A 17 -9.38 0.18 -8.73
N TYR A 18 -8.16 0.24 -9.25
CA TYR A 18 -7.86 -0.20 -10.61
C TYR A 18 -8.09 -1.71 -10.75
N ALA A 19 -7.58 -2.51 -9.82
CA ALA A 19 -7.75 -3.96 -9.83
C ALA A 19 -9.24 -4.33 -9.77
N GLU A 20 -9.98 -3.77 -8.82
CA GLU A 20 -11.42 -3.98 -8.66
C GLU A 20 -12.19 -3.64 -9.95
N LYS A 21 -11.94 -2.46 -10.51
CA LYS A 21 -12.61 -1.98 -11.75
C LYS A 21 -12.37 -2.89 -12.96
N ASN A 22 -11.19 -3.51 -13.02
CA ASN A 22 -10.78 -4.36 -14.15
C ASN A 22 -10.96 -5.87 -13.89
N GLY A 23 -11.59 -6.26 -12.77
CA GLY A 23 -11.82 -7.66 -12.42
C GLY A 23 -10.53 -8.42 -12.10
N LEU A 24 -9.46 -7.70 -11.72
CA LEU A 24 -8.19 -8.29 -11.30
C LEU A 24 -8.21 -8.54 -9.79
N LYS A 25 -7.53 -9.57 -9.35
CA LYS A 25 -7.25 -9.80 -7.94
C LYS A 25 -6.00 -9.03 -7.52
N LEU A 26 -6.03 -8.46 -6.34
CA LEU A 26 -4.87 -7.83 -5.70
C LEU A 26 -4.58 -8.55 -4.38
N GLU A 27 -3.52 -9.34 -4.39
CA GLU A 27 -3.01 -9.96 -3.18
C GLU A 27 -2.03 -9.01 -2.48
N GLN A 28 -2.19 -8.88 -1.16
CA GLN A 28 -1.38 -7.95 -0.38
C GLN A 28 -0.46 -8.69 0.58
N THR A 29 0.80 -8.31 0.56
CA THR A 29 1.82 -8.82 1.48
C THR A 29 2.30 -7.74 2.43
N GLN A 30 3.10 -8.13 3.41
CA GLN A 30 3.91 -7.20 4.17
C GLN A 30 4.90 -6.48 3.26
N VAL A 31 5.45 -5.35 3.74
CA VAL A 31 6.44 -4.55 3.01
C VAL A 31 7.75 -5.32 2.91
N GLY A 32 8.25 -5.46 1.71
CA GLY A 32 9.48 -6.15 1.35
C GLY A 32 9.29 -7.03 0.12
N ASP A 33 10.15 -6.85 -0.88
CA ASP A 33 10.16 -7.61 -2.14
C ASP A 33 10.20 -9.13 -1.91
N ARG A 34 10.88 -9.56 -0.85
CA ARG A 34 10.91 -10.95 -0.42
C ARG A 34 9.51 -11.51 -0.17
N TYR A 35 8.64 -10.79 0.55
CA TYR A 35 7.28 -11.25 0.84
C TYR A 35 6.42 -11.30 -0.42
N VAL A 36 6.64 -10.34 -1.32
CA VAL A 36 5.99 -10.35 -2.65
C VAL A 36 6.38 -11.59 -3.41
N LEU A 37 7.67 -11.89 -3.50
CA LEU A 37 8.18 -13.09 -4.19
C LEU A 37 7.67 -14.39 -3.55
N GLU A 38 7.71 -14.51 -2.22
CA GLU A 38 7.22 -15.69 -1.51
C GLU A 38 5.73 -15.96 -1.82
N GLU A 39 4.90 -14.93 -1.84
CA GLU A 39 3.47 -15.05 -2.16
C GLU A 39 3.26 -15.43 -3.64
N MET A 40 4.05 -14.84 -4.55
CA MET A 40 4.01 -15.18 -5.97
C MET A 40 4.37 -16.65 -6.23
N LEU A 41 5.44 -17.13 -5.60
CA LEU A 41 5.90 -18.54 -5.76
C LEU A 41 4.88 -19.53 -5.19
N LYS A 42 4.31 -19.22 -4.02
CA LYS A 42 3.33 -20.08 -3.34
C LYS A 42 2.07 -20.31 -4.15
N ASN A 43 1.62 -19.30 -4.90
CA ASN A 43 0.33 -19.33 -5.60
C ASN A 43 0.47 -19.27 -7.13
N GLU A 44 1.70 -19.39 -7.65
CA GLU A 44 1.99 -19.34 -9.08
C GLU A 44 1.51 -18.04 -9.76
N TYR A 45 1.68 -16.90 -9.05
CA TYR A 45 1.40 -15.58 -9.61
C TYR A 45 2.63 -15.06 -10.36
N ASN A 46 2.42 -14.40 -11.48
CA ASN A 46 3.50 -14.00 -12.37
C ASN A 46 3.88 -12.52 -12.34
N LEU A 47 3.06 -11.66 -11.73
CA LEU A 47 3.31 -10.23 -11.61
C LEU A 47 3.21 -9.78 -10.16
N GLY A 48 4.26 -9.16 -9.66
CA GLY A 48 4.26 -8.55 -8.35
C GLY A 48 5.19 -7.36 -8.27
N GLY A 49 5.04 -6.56 -7.21
CA GLY A 49 5.92 -5.42 -7.02
C GLY A 49 5.59 -4.58 -5.80
N GLU A 50 6.40 -3.55 -5.62
CA GLU A 50 6.31 -2.58 -4.55
C GLU A 50 6.27 -1.15 -5.08
N GLN A 51 5.68 -0.25 -4.33
CA GLN A 51 5.70 1.18 -4.65
C GLN A 51 7.13 1.78 -4.67
N SER A 52 8.11 1.10 -4.09
CA SER A 52 9.53 1.46 -4.14
C SER A 52 10.15 1.35 -5.54
N GLY A 53 9.44 0.72 -6.48
CA GLY A 53 9.90 0.52 -7.86
C GLY A 53 10.43 -0.89 -8.14
N HIS A 54 10.44 -1.79 -7.17
CA HIS A 54 10.71 -3.20 -7.43
C HIS A 54 9.52 -3.84 -8.15
N ILE A 55 9.78 -4.41 -9.32
CA ILE A 55 8.80 -5.20 -10.08
C ILE A 55 9.39 -6.57 -10.38
N ILE A 56 8.63 -7.60 -10.10
CA ILE A 56 8.96 -9.01 -10.34
C ILE A 56 8.06 -9.53 -11.45
N LEU A 57 8.68 -10.00 -12.52
CA LEU A 57 8.03 -10.66 -13.66
C LEU A 57 8.46 -12.14 -13.64
N LEU A 58 7.76 -12.96 -12.84
CA LEU A 58 8.20 -14.30 -12.46
C LEU A 58 8.34 -15.25 -13.65
N ASP A 59 7.60 -15.02 -14.73
CA ASP A 59 7.73 -15.79 -15.97
C ASP A 59 9.12 -15.63 -16.63
N TYR A 60 9.89 -14.60 -16.26
CA TYR A 60 11.19 -14.27 -16.85
C TYR A 60 12.32 -14.31 -15.85
N ASN A 61 12.12 -13.77 -14.63
CA ASN A 61 13.15 -13.67 -13.61
C ASN A 61 12.55 -13.73 -12.21
N PRO A 62 13.07 -14.55 -11.28
CA PRO A 62 12.58 -14.68 -9.91
C PRO A 62 13.07 -13.55 -8.97
N THR A 63 13.43 -12.41 -9.50
CA THR A 63 13.85 -11.23 -8.72
C THR A 63 13.41 -9.94 -9.43
N GLY A 64 13.37 -8.84 -8.67
CA GLY A 64 13.18 -7.52 -9.27
C GLY A 64 14.30 -7.21 -10.27
N ASP A 65 13.94 -6.81 -11.48
CA ASP A 65 14.86 -6.51 -12.56
C ASP A 65 14.41 -5.25 -13.30
N GLY A 66 15.15 -4.15 -13.09
CA GLY A 66 14.81 -2.86 -13.67
C GLY A 66 15.00 -2.80 -15.19
N ILE A 67 15.95 -3.57 -15.75
CA ILE A 67 16.17 -3.63 -17.20
C ILE A 67 15.01 -4.37 -17.86
N LEU A 68 14.69 -5.55 -17.35
CA LEU A 68 13.52 -6.34 -17.82
C LEU A 68 12.23 -5.54 -17.70
N THR A 69 11.99 -4.91 -16.57
CA THR A 69 10.81 -4.06 -16.33
C THR A 69 10.72 -2.93 -17.35
N SER A 70 11.86 -2.28 -17.66
CA SER A 70 11.90 -1.19 -18.65
C SER A 70 11.55 -1.69 -20.05
N ILE A 71 12.08 -2.84 -20.46
CA ILE A 71 11.78 -3.45 -21.76
C ILE A 71 10.28 -3.80 -21.84
N MET A 72 9.73 -4.44 -20.82
CA MET A 72 8.31 -4.81 -20.78
C MET A 72 7.38 -3.58 -20.78
N LEU A 73 7.77 -2.49 -20.10
CA LEU A 73 7.04 -1.24 -20.14
C LEU A 73 7.05 -0.63 -21.54
N ILE A 74 8.22 -0.58 -22.20
CA ILE A 74 8.34 -0.09 -23.60
C ILE A 74 7.46 -0.91 -24.52
N GLN A 75 7.47 -2.24 -24.39
CA GLN A 75 6.61 -3.12 -25.17
C GLN A 75 5.12 -2.80 -24.95
N ALA A 76 4.68 -2.65 -23.70
CA ALA A 76 3.30 -2.29 -23.39
C ALA A 76 2.89 -0.93 -23.98
N VAL A 77 3.79 0.05 -23.97
CA VAL A 77 3.56 1.35 -24.62
C VAL A 77 3.37 1.19 -26.12
N LEU A 78 4.26 0.44 -26.78
CA LEU A 78 4.19 0.23 -28.22
C LEU A 78 2.92 -0.53 -28.64
N GLU A 79 2.55 -1.58 -27.92
CA GLU A 79 1.35 -2.39 -28.19
C GLU A 79 0.05 -1.62 -27.94
N SER A 80 0.04 -0.69 -26.99
CA SER A 80 -1.14 0.11 -26.68
C SER A 80 -1.50 1.17 -27.72
N ASN A 81 -0.56 1.54 -28.58
CA ASN A 81 -0.66 2.69 -29.49
C ASN A 81 -0.98 4.03 -28.78
N LYS A 82 -0.61 4.15 -27.50
CA LYS A 82 -0.80 5.35 -26.67
C LYS A 82 0.56 5.95 -26.30
N LYS A 83 0.54 7.21 -25.86
CA LYS A 83 1.73 7.83 -25.30
C LYS A 83 2.03 7.25 -23.92
N ALA A 84 3.29 7.20 -23.52
CA ALA A 84 3.69 6.75 -22.18
C ALA A 84 2.99 7.54 -21.06
N SER A 85 2.75 8.85 -21.26
CA SER A 85 2.00 9.68 -20.31
C SER A 85 0.55 9.23 -20.13
N GLU A 86 -0.11 8.78 -21.19
CA GLU A 86 -1.50 8.29 -21.14
C GLU A 86 -1.57 6.93 -20.42
N ILE A 87 -0.54 6.09 -20.57
CA ILE A 87 -0.44 4.83 -19.85
C ILE A 87 -0.15 5.06 -18.36
N ALA A 88 0.68 6.05 -18.03
CA ALA A 88 0.98 6.39 -16.65
C ALA A 88 -0.25 6.90 -15.86
N GLU A 89 -1.28 7.39 -16.55
CA GLU A 89 -2.51 7.92 -15.96
C GLU A 89 -3.63 6.87 -15.80
N ILE A 90 -3.41 5.60 -16.16
CA ILE A 90 -4.43 4.55 -16.02
C ILE A 90 -4.84 4.28 -14.57
N ILE A 91 -3.95 4.58 -13.62
CA ILE A 91 -4.20 4.49 -12.19
C ILE A 91 -4.28 5.89 -11.61
N LYS A 92 -5.44 6.26 -11.06
CA LYS A 92 -5.60 7.50 -10.28
C LYS A 92 -4.92 7.31 -8.92
N LEU A 93 -3.84 8.05 -8.67
CA LEU A 93 -3.19 8.05 -7.37
C LEU A 93 -4.01 8.83 -6.35
N TYR A 94 -4.24 8.24 -5.20
CA TYR A 94 -4.84 8.91 -4.04
C TYR A 94 -3.77 9.66 -3.25
N PRO A 95 -4.06 10.89 -2.80
CA PRO A 95 -3.24 11.54 -1.79
C PRO A 95 -2.98 10.63 -0.59
N GLN A 96 -1.73 10.68 -0.08
CA GLN A 96 -1.27 9.85 1.03
C GLN A 96 -0.57 10.73 2.06
N VAL A 97 -0.81 10.45 3.33
CA VAL A 97 -0.13 11.07 4.47
C VAL A 97 0.40 10.00 5.39
N LEU A 98 1.64 10.16 5.83
CA LEU A 98 2.28 9.32 6.84
C LEU A 98 2.67 10.20 8.04
N VAL A 99 2.17 9.85 9.22
CA VAL A 99 2.52 10.47 10.48
C VAL A 99 3.08 9.42 11.42
N ASN A 100 4.17 9.75 12.12
CA ASN A 100 4.76 8.87 13.11
C ASN A 100 4.28 9.27 14.50
N ALA A 101 3.65 8.35 15.22
CA ALA A 101 3.30 8.47 16.63
C ALA A 101 4.44 7.89 17.48
N LYS A 102 4.97 8.66 18.43
CA LYS A 102 5.97 8.18 19.39
C LYS A 102 5.29 7.33 20.47
N VAL A 103 5.86 6.19 20.78
CA VAL A 103 5.28 5.25 21.74
C VAL A 103 6.35 4.60 22.60
N ASN A 104 5.97 4.06 23.75
CA ASN A 104 6.86 3.20 24.49
C ASN A 104 7.16 1.93 23.67
N SER A 105 8.45 1.54 23.61
CA SER A 105 8.90 0.37 22.82
C SER A 105 8.18 -0.94 23.19
N GLU A 106 7.83 -1.09 24.46
CA GLU A 106 7.15 -2.30 24.96
C GLU A 106 5.68 -2.35 24.55
N LYS A 107 5.04 -1.18 24.39
CA LYS A 107 3.62 -1.05 24.07
C LYS A 107 3.33 -0.90 22.55
N LYS A 108 4.35 -0.73 21.71
CA LYS A 108 4.16 -0.39 20.29
C LYS A 108 3.30 -1.37 19.49
N TYR A 109 3.13 -2.60 19.97
CA TYR A 109 2.28 -3.63 19.38
C TYR A 109 0.88 -3.71 20.02
N ASP A 110 0.57 -2.90 21.05
CA ASP A 110 -0.70 -2.97 21.75
C ASP A 110 -1.77 -2.01 21.19
N TYR A 111 -1.44 -1.23 20.15
CA TYR A 111 -2.40 -0.31 19.53
C TYR A 111 -3.62 -1.03 18.94
N ASP A 112 -3.47 -2.29 18.53
CA ASP A 112 -4.53 -3.14 18.01
C ASP A 112 -5.50 -3.65 19.09
N LYS A 113 -5.09 -3.61 20.36
CA LYS A 113 -5.87 -4.02 21.53
C LYS A 113 -6.57 -2.85 22.21
N ASN A 114 -6.27 -1.61 21.83
CA ASN A 114 -6.85 -0.43 22.45
C ASN A 114 -8.15 -0.04 21.74
N ASP A 115 -9.26 -0.12 22.48
CA ASP A 115 -10.60 0.13 21.96
C ASP A 115 -10.79 1.54 21.42
N ASP A 116 -10.21 2.57 22.05
CA ASP A 116 -10.32 3.95 21.60
C ASP A 116 -9.67 4.15 20.23
N ILE A 117 -8.47 3.57 20.06
CA ILE A 117 -7.74 3.62 18.78
C ILE A 117 -8.50 2.86 17.71
N GLN A 118 -8.96 1.63 18.01
CA GLN A 118 -9.70 0.81 17.05
C GLN A 118 -11.04 1.43 16.64
N ASN A 119 -11.75 2.06 17.58
CA ASN A 119 -12.99 2.76 17.28
C ASN A 119 -12.75 3.98 16.38
N ALA A 120 -11.73 4.78 16.67
CA ALA A 120 -11.37 5.93 15.83
C ALA A 120 -11.01 5.52 14.38
N ILE A 121 -10.28 4.41 14.21
CA ILE A 121 -9.97 3.84 12.89
C ILE A 121 -11.25 3.42 12.17
N LYS A 122 -12.11 2.64 12.83
CA LYS A 122 -13.36 2.14 12.23
C LYS A 122 -14.32 3.26 11.84
N GLU A 123 -14.41 4.32 12.65
CA GLU A 123 -15.22 5.49 12.33
C GLU A 123 -14.70 6.19 11.09
N LEU A 124 -13.37 6.41 11.01
CA LEU A 124 -12.77 7.05 9.85
C LEU A 124 -12.90 6.20 8.58
N GLU A 125 -12.77 4.88 8.66
CA GLU A 125 -12.99 3.98 7.51
C GLU A 125 -14.45 4.02 7.03
N LYS A 126 -15.43 4.14 7.95
CA LYS A 126 -16.83 4.34 7.58
C LYS A 126 -17.05 5.68 6.90
N GLU A 127 -16.42 6.77 7.39
CA GLU A 127 -16.50 8.08 6.76
C GLU A 127 -15.96 8.08 5.34
N PHE A 128 -14.87 7.33 5.08
CA PHE A 128 -14.32 7.19 3.74
C PHE A 128 -15.23 6.46 2.76
N ALA A 129 -16.11 5.60 3.24
CA ALA A 129 -17.03 4.82 2.41
C ALA A 129 -16.34 4.14 1.21
N GLY A 130 -15.13 3.63 1.43
CA GLY A 130 -14.31 2.98 0.42
C GLY A 130 -13.44 3.93 -0.44
N ASN A 131 -13.52 5.26 -0.26
CA ASN A 131 -12.69 6.24 -0.99
C ASN A 131 -11.48 6.73 -0.18
N GLY A 132 -11.09 5.98 0.81
CA GLY A 132 -9.92 6.17 1.62
C GLY A 132 -9.62 4.92 2.43
N ARG A 133 -8.47 4.89 3.08
CA ARG A 133 -8.10 3.80 3.99
C ARG A 133 -7.14 4.28 5.07
N VAL A 134 -7.10 3.54 6.15
CA VAL A 134 -6.18 3.74 7.26
C VAL A 134 -5.27 2.53 7.36
N LEU A 135 -3.97 2.73 7.42
CA LEU A 135 -2.99 1.68 7.66
C LEU A 135 -2.10 2.08 8.83
N ILE A 136 -2.16 1.31 9.91
CA ILE A 136 -1.34 1.53 11.08
C ILE A 136 -0.39 0.36 11.24
N ARG A 137 0.88 0.67 11.48
CA ARG A 137 1.89 -0.36 11.72
C ARG A 137 3.01 0.11 12.63
N PRO A 138 3.52 -0.76 13.51
CA PRO A 138 4.69 -0.43 14.30
C PRO A 138 5.95 -0.37 13.44
N SER A 139 6.89 0.50 13.80
CA SER A 139 8.24 0.49 13.22
C SER A 139 9.01 -0.74 13.71
N GLY A 140 9.74 -1.40 12.81
CA GLY A 140 10.59 -2.54 13.18
C GLY A 140 11.74 -2.14 14.12
N THR A 141 12.33 -0.96 13.89
CA THR A 141 13.59 -0.53 14.53
C THR A 141 13.42 0.61 15.52
N GLU A 142 12.36 1.41 15.43
CA GLU A 142 12.16 2.61 16.21
C GLU A 142 10.97 2.49 17.15
N PRO A 143 10.91 3.25 18.26
CA PRO A 143 9.76 3.29 19.17
C PRO A 143 8.64 4.18 18.59
N LEU A 144 8.15 3.78 17.42
CA LEU A 144 7.15 4.51 16.65
C LEU A 144 6.06 3.59 16.15
N VAL A 145 4.85 4.10 16.08
CA VAL A 145 3.74 3.56 15.30
C VAL A 145 3.48 4.50 14.13
N ARG A 146 3.48 3.95 12.93
CA ARG A 146 3.27 4.70 11.68
C ARG A 146 1.79 4.69 11.33
N VAL A 147 1.21 5.87 11.21
CA VAL A 147 -0.17 6.10 10.80
C VAL A 147 -0.15 6.59 9.35
N MET A 148 -0.58 5.76 8.43
CA MET A 148 -0.74 6.11 7.03
C MET A 148 -2.23 6.22 6.70
N ILE A 149 -2.63 7.32 6.08
CA ILE A 149 -3.98 7.53 5.60
C ILE A 149 -3.93 7.94 4.13
N GLU A 150 -4.78 7.33 3.33
CA GLU A 150 -5.05 7.69 1.95
C GLU A 150 -6.50 8.13 1.80
N GLY A 151 -6.74 9.09 0.92
CA GLY A 151 -8.09 9.59 0.62
C GLY A 151 -8.04 10.74 -0.38
N GLU A 152 -9.21 11.19 -0.86
CA GLU A 152 -9.27 12.19 -1.94
C GLU A 152 -8.86 13.60 -1.50
N ASN A 153 -9.09 13.96 -0.25
CA ASN A 153 -8.80 15.30 0.26
C ASN A 153 -7.55 15.30 1.14
N GLN A 154 -6.45 15.85 0.60
CA GLN A 154 -5.15 15.93 1.28
C GLN A 154 -5.21 16.63 2.64
N GLN A 155 -5.97 17.73 2.76
CA GLN A 155 -6.04 18.48 4.02
C GLN A 155 -6.79 17.68 5.09
N TYR A 156 -7.88 17.02 4.69
CA TYR A 156 -8.68 16.19 5.58
C TYR A 156 -7.88 14.99 6.11
N ILE A 157 -7.24 14.22 5.23
CA ILE A 157 -6.45 13.06 5.65
C ILE A 157 -5.23 13.48 6.50
N THR A 158 -4.64 14.66 6.25
CA THR A 158 -3.56 15.19 7.07
C THR A 158 -4.03 15.49 8.51
N LYS A 159 -5.20 16.10 8.64
CA LYS A 159 -5.81 16.36 9.95
C LYS A 159 -6.10 15.04 10.68
N LYS A 160 -6.75 14.09 10.00
CA LYS A 160 -7.12 12.79 10.58
C LYS A 160 -5.91 11.94 10.97
N ALA A 161 -4.84 11.97 10.16
CA ALA A 161 -3.60 11.26 10.50
C ALA A 161 -2.94 11.79 11.78
N LYS A 162 -2.98 13.10 11.98
CA LYS A 162 -2.49 13.73 13.23
C LYS A 162 -3.36 13.37 14.42
N GLU A 163 -4.69 13.46 14.28
CA GLU A 163 -5.64 13.09 15.35
C GLU A 163 -5.42 11.64 15.82
N ILE A 164 -5.28 10.70 14.91
CA ILE A 164 -5.02 9.29 15.24
C ILE A 164 -3.62 9.11 15.85
N ALA A 165 -2.60 9.80 15.32
CA ALA A 165 -1.25 9.72 15.87
C ALA A 165 -1.20 10.26 17.32
N GLU A 166 -1.83 11.39 17.61
CA GLU A 166 -1.95 11.95 18.94
C GLU A 166 -2.72 11.01 19.91
N LEU A 167 -3.77 10.37 19.41
CA LEU A 167 -4.51 9.38 20.20
C LEU A 167 -3.63 8.16 20.55
N ILE A 168 -2.84 7.68 19.59
CA ILE A 168 -1.88 6.60 19.82
C ILE A 168 -0.82 7.03 20.83
N GLU A 169 -0.22 8.20 20.67
CA GLU A 169 0.77 8.72 21.62
C GLU A 169 0.21 8.78 23.04
N LYS A 170 -0.99 9.34 23.21
CA LYS A 170 -1.66 9.47 24.51
C LYS A 170 -1.87 8.11 25.21
N ASN A 171 -2.17 7.07 24.46
CA ASN A 171 -2.51 5.75 25.02
C ASN A 171 -1.30 4.82 25.13
N MET A 172 -0.22 5.05 24.36
CA MET A 172 0.92 4.14 24.24
C MET A 172 2.24 4.69 24.80
N MET A 173 2.26 5.92 25.32
CA MET A 173 3.38 6.46 26.10
C MET A 173 3.33 5.97 27.56
#